data_1a9bb38dacf67ca31a12dac27d30e8d8
#
_entry.id   1a9bb38dacf67ca31a12dac27d30e8d8
#
_cell.length_a   1.000
_cell.length_b   1.000
_cell.length_c   1.000
_cell.angle_alpha   90.00
_cell.angle_beta   90.00
_cell.angle_gamma   90.00
#
_symmetry.space_group_name_H-M   'P 1'
#
loop_
_entity.id
_entity.type
_entity.pdbx_description
1 polymer ?
#
loop_
_entity_poly.entity_id
_entity_poly.type
_entity_poly.pdbx_seq_one_letter_code
_entity_poly.pdbx_strand_id
1 'polypeptide(L)'
;MELKWYKAIIVIFTMSGISISTWFSRTPEVRDLLQANTGTMGLILLGLSVGSIVGLVLSNVFVRKKGGRVAIVISAFLMFLGFTTLAIGSTLSSIFVVTAGLFLFGAGSGMCNVAMNLEGTEIEYSIKKTILPILHASFSIGTLIGAGAGILFIHLGISVLIHLLAIALLLFLSILICTRFIPHGTGKDQHEKLPDTVESSQTAWLNKRTISLAMIALCLAFVEGSANDWIPLAMVDGYQVSHSMSTVIYALFLCGMISGRLISGRLIDRFGRVLLLRVAILSAAAGLFLVILKISLVVCMISIFLWGLGASLGFPLTISAAGDDSRYAVKRVSIVTLSGYTASLSGPPILGLLANQVGLLHAFIFVLFAICIAGIFTKAVAKPHSLQAH
;
A
#
# COMPACT_ATOMS: atom_id res chain seq x y z
N MET A 1 23.88 -20.35 1.65
CA MET A 1 23.82 -18.88 1.61
C MET A 1 22.42 -18.42 1.25
N GLU A 2 21.81 -18.97 0.21
CA GLU A 2 20.47 -18.62 -0.31
C GLU A 2 19.34 -18.71 0.72
N LEU A 3 19.29 -19.77 1.54
CA LEU A 3 18.25 -19.91 2.56
C LEU A 3 18.30 -18.79 3.63
N LYS A 4 19.51 -18.33 4.00
CA LYS A 4 19.65 -17.21 4.95
C LYS A 4 19.22 -15.89 4.30
N TRP A 5 19.56 -15.68 3.03
CA TRP A 5 19.15 -14.53 2.26
C TRP A 5 17.61 -14.49 2.12
N TYR A 6 17.01 -15.61 1.73
CA TYR A 6 15.55 -15.73 1.63
C TYR A 6 14.83 -15.40 2.96
N LYS A 7 15.30 -15.98 4.08
CA LYS A 7 14.73 -15.69 5.40
C LYS A 7 14.90 -14.21 5.79
N ALA A 8 16.02 -13.60 5.44
CA ALA A 8 16.27 -12.19 5.71
C ALA A 8 15.25 -11.29 4.95
N ILE A 9 14.96 -11.61 3.67
CA ILE A 9 14.00 -10.84 2.89
C ILE A 9 12.57 -11.03 3.43
N ILE A 10 12.18 -12.25 3.88
CA ILE A 10 10.90 -12.46 4.58
C ILE A 10 10.77 -11.52 5.79
N VAL A 11 11.81 -11.43 6.62
CA VAL A 11 11.80 -10.55 7.81
C VAL A 11 11.67 -9.09 7.38
N ILE A 12 12.36 -8.64 6.34
CA ILE A 12 12.28 -7.26 5.84
C ILE A 12 10.86 -6.93 5.35
N PHE A 13 10.22 -7.82 4.58
CA PHE A 13 8.83 -7.67 4.17
C PHE A 13 7.88 -7.58 5.37
N THR A 14 8.06 -8.46 6.36
CA THR A 14 7.26 -8.46 7.59
C THR A 14 7.43 -7.16 8.38
N MET A 15 8.68 -6.70 8.58
CA MET A 15 8.96 -5.44 9.28
C MET A 15 8.40 -4.22 8.56
N SER A 16 8.44 -4.20 7.23
CA SER A 16 7.81 -3.15 6.42
C SER A 16 6.29 -3.12 6.61
N GLY A 17 5.64 -4.30 6.68
CA GLY A 17 4.22 -4.41 6.99
C GLY A 17 3.88 -3.92 8.39
N ILE A 18 4.65 -4.32 9.41
CA ILE A 18 4.48 -3.87 10.80
C ILE A 18 4.57 -2.35 10.87
N SER A 19 5.57 -1.74 10.22
CA SER A 19 5.80 -0.30 10.31
C SER A 19 4.64 0.52 9.73
N ILE A 20 4.17 0.19 8.55
CA ILE A 20 3.09 0.96 7.91
C ILE A 20 1.77 0.84 8.67
N SER A 21 1.44 -0.35 9.17
CA SER A 21 0.23 -0.57 9.96
C SER A 21 0.31 0.07 11.35
N THR A 22 1.50 0.14 11.94
CA THR A 22 1.74 0.91 13.18
C THR A 22 1.37 2.38 13.00
N TRP A 23 1.78 3.00 11.91
CA TRP A 23 1.38 4.37 11.60
C TRP A 23 -0.14 4.50 11.51
N PHE A 24 -0.80 3.69 10.68
CA PHE A 24 -2.25 3.79 10.50
C PHE A 24 -3.04 3.56 11.79
N SER A 25 -2.57 2.69 12.68
CA SER A 25 -3.21 2.45 13.98
C SER A 25 -3.14 3.65 14.93
N ARG A 26 -2.12 4.51 14.79
CA ARG A 26 -1.90 5.68 15.65
C ARG A 26 -2.40 6.99 15.04
N THR A 27 -2.87 6.97 13.80
CA THR A 27 -3.33 8.17 13.09
C THR A 27 -4.39 8.97 13.87
N PRO A 28 -5.44 8.36 14.50
CA PRO A 28 -6.40 9.14 15.28
C PRO A 28 -5.80 9.82 16.50
N GLU A 29 -4.93 9.13 17.23
CA GLU A 29 -4.29 9.68 18.42
C GLU A 29 -3.31 10.82 18.07
N VAL A 30 -2.54 10.67 16.98
CA VAL A 30 -1.65 11.73 16.47
C VAL A 30 -2.45 12.95 16.05
N ARG A 31 -3.58 12.77 15.34
CA ARG A 31 -4.49 13.86 14.99
C ARG A 31 -4.96 14.63 16.22
N ASP A 32 -5.37 13.90 17.26
CA ASP A 32 -5.88 14.52 18.50
C ASP A 32 -4.78 15.27 19.25
N LEU A 33 -3.55 14.73 19.32
CA LEU A 33 -2.38 15.41 19.87
C LEU A 33 -2.03 16.71 19.12
N LEU A 34 -2.21 16.72 17.79
CA LEU A 34 -1.98 17.89 16.95
C LEU A 34 -3.16 18.88 16.95
N GLN A 35 -4.32 18.50 17.51
CA GLN A 35 -5.59 19.22 17.39
C GLN A 35 -5.93 19.54 15.92
N ALA A 36 -5.57 18.64 15.00
CA ALA A 36 -5.72 18.82 13.58
C ALA A 36 -7.15 18.48 13.12
N ASN A 37 -7.72 19.31 12.26
CA ASN A 37 -8.94 18.94 11.54
C ASN A 37 -8.64 17.95 10.40
N THR A 38 -9.69 17.39 9.77
CA THR A 38 -9.55 16.40 8.70
C THR A 38 -8.83 16.94 7.47
N GLY A 39 -9.04 18.22 7.13
CA GLY A 39 -8.34 18.88 6.02
C GLY A 39 -6.83 18.97 6.27
N THR A 40 -6.44 19.44 7.47
CA THR A 40 -5.04 19.48 7.90
C THR A 40 -4.44 18.08 7.93
N MET A 41 -5.19 17.08 8.41
CA MET A 41 -4.72 15.70 8.43
C MET A 41 -4.46 15.14 7.02
N GLY A 42 -5.30 15.48 6.04
CA GLY A 42 -5.09 15.15 4.63
C GLY A 42 -3.78 15.72 4.08
N LEU A 43 -3.40 16.94 4.46
CA LEU A 43 -2.14 17.57 4.08
C LEU A 43 -0.93 16.91 4.79
N ILE A 44 -1.09 16.52 6.05
CA ILE A 44 -0.05 15.77 6.80
C ILE A 44 0.22 14.42 6.12
N LEU A 45 -0.83 13.68 5.76
CA LEU A 45 -0.73 12.39 5.07
C LEU A 45 -0.08 12.50 3.68
N LEU A 46 -0.21 13.67 3.02
CA LEU A 46 0.52 13.95 1.77
C LEU A 46 2.03 13.79 1.94
N GLY A 47 2.58 14.10 3.11
CA GLY A 47 4.00 13.89 3.43
C GLY A 47 4.43 12.45 3.20
N LEU A 48 3.64 11.47 3.67
CA LEU A 48 3.90 10.03 3.45
C LEU A 48 3.91 9.68 1.95
N SER A 49 2.92 10.15 1.21
CA SER A 49 2.75 9.84 -0.22
C SER A 49 3.89 10.45 -1.06
N VAL A 50 4.20 11.72 -0.85
CA VAL A 50 5.31 12.40 -1.55
C VAL A 50 6.64 11.74 -1.20
N GLY A 51 6.87 11.48 0.08
CA GLY A 51 8.06 10.76 0.55
C GLY A 51 8.20 9.41 -0.16
N SER A 52 7.14 8.62 -0.23
CA SER A 52 7.16 7.29 -0.87
C SER A 52 7.54 7.36 -2.35
N ILE A 53 7.02 8.34 -3.09
CA ILE A 53 7.37 8.55 -4.50
C ILE A 53 8.84 8.96 -4.63
N VAL A 54 9.31 9.89 -3.80
CA VAL A 54 10.72 10.30 -3.78
C VAL A 54 11.63 9.10 -3.48
N GLY A 55 11.27 8.30 -2.47
CA GLY A 55 12.02 7.09 -2.11
C GLY A 55 12.09 6.07 -3.23
N LEU A 56 10.96 5.85 -3.93
CA LEU A 56 10.89 4.97 -5.09
C LEU A 56 11.81 5.42 -6.22
N VAL A 57 11.80 6.72 -6.56
CA VAL A 57 12.66 7.28 -7.60
C VAL A 57 14.13 7.18 -7.22
N LEU A 58 14.46 7.54 -5.98
CA LEU A 58 15.83 7.47 -5.46
C LEU A 58 16.34 6.03 -5.37
N SER A 59 15.46 5.07 -5.11
CA SER A 59 15.83 3.66 -5.04
C SER A 59 16.52 3.20 -6.32
N ASN A 60 15.99 3.56 -7.49
CA ASN A 60 16.59 3.22 -8.78
C ASN A 60 18.03 3.72 -8.90
N VAL A 61 18.31 4.93 -8.40
CA VAL A 61 19.67 5.52 -8.44
C VAL A 61 20.60 4.77 -7.48
N PHE A 62 20.15 4.50 -6.26
CA PHE A 62 20.97 3.82 -5.25
C PHE A 62 21.22 2.36 -5.59
N VAL A 63 20.21 1.64 -6.07
CA VAL A 63 20.35 0.24 -6.49
C VAL A 63 21.34 0.13 -7.64
N ARG A 64 21.23 0.96 -8.69
CA ARG A 64 22.19 0.96 -9.80
C ARG A 64 23.63 1.22 -9.38
N LYS A 65 23.84 2.19 -8.49
CA LYS A 65 25.20 2.61 -8.07
C LYS A 65 25.79 1.72 -6.98
N LYS A 66 24.99 1.26 -6.02
CA LYS A 66 25.46 0.65 -4.77
C LYS A 66 24.89 -0.77 -4.51
N GLY A 67 23.85 -1.17 -5.24
CA GLY A 67 23.14 -2.45 -5.08
C GLY A 67 22.00 -2.41 -4.07
N GLY A 68 21.13 -3.44 -4.12
CA GLY A 68 19.92 -3.56 -3.30
C GLY A 68 20.18 -3.55 -1.81
N ARG A 69 21.23 -4.25 -1.35
CA ARG A 69 21.62 -4.26 0.08
C ARG A 69 21.84 -2.85 0.65
N VAL A 70 22.55 -1.97 -0.07
CA VAL A 70 22.82 -0.59 0.40
C VAL A 70 21.53 0.23 0.40
N ALA A 71 20.68 0.06 -0.62
CA ALA A 71 19.38 0.72 -0.66
C ALA A 71 18.51 0.32 0.54
N ILE A 72 18.49 -0.97 0.95
CA ILE A 72 17.77 -1.46 2.14
C ILE A 72 18.34 -0.83 3.43
N VAL A 73 19.66 -0.69 3.58
CA VAL A 73 20.26 -0.04 4.75
C VAL A 73 19.84 1.43 4.85
N ILE A 74 19.92 2.15 3.72
CA ILE A 74 19.52 3.57 3.68
C ILE A 74 18.01 3.70 3.99
N SER A 75 17.19 2.82 3.45
CA SER A 75 15.74 2.83 3.72
C SER A 75 15.43 2.57 5.20
N ALA A 76 16.11 1.62 5.84
CA ALA A 76 15.95 1.36 7.27
C ALA A 76 16.31 2.58 8.12
N PHE A 77 17.38 3.29 7.77
CA PHE A 77 17.78 4.51 8.45
C PHE A 77 16.75 5.64 8.26
N LEU A 78 16.23 5.83 7.03
CA LEU A 78 15.20 6.82 6.76
C LEU A 78 13.89 6.51 7.49
N MET A 79 13.49 5.24 7.56
CA MET A 79 12.29 4.82 8.31
C MET A 79 12.47 5.03 9.81
N PHE A 80 13.63 4.70 10.35
CA PHE A 80 13.97 4.95 11.75
C PHE A 80 13.92 6.45 12.09
N LEU A 81 14.59 7.27 11.28
CA LEU A 81 14.60 8.72 11.46
C LEU A 81 13.18 9.29 11.30
N GLY A 82 12.43 8.80 10.32
CA GLY A 82 11.05 9.21 10.08
C GLY A 82 10.14 8.95 11.28
N PHE A 83 10.13 7.72 11.82
CA PHE A 83 9.34 7.41 13.01
C PHE A 83 9.81 8.17 14.26
N THR A 84 11.10 8.35 14.43
CA THR A 84 11.65 9.14 15.54
C THR A 84 11.19 10.59 15.45
N THR A 85 11.29 11.21 14.26
CA THR A 85 10.85 12.58 14.02
C THR A 85 9.33 12.72 14.21
N LEU A 86 8.55 11.75 13.73
CA LEU A 86 7.10 11.70 13.90
C LEU A 86 6.71 11.58 15.38
N ALA A 87 7.37 10.70 16.13
CA ALA A 87 7.15 10.52 17.56
C ALA A 87 7.41 11.82 18.36
N ILE A 88 8.53 12.47 18.08
CA ILE A 88 8.89 13.77 18.69
C ILE A 88 7.89 14.85 18.27
N GLY A 89 7.56 14.94 16.98
CA GLY A 89 6.62 15.91 16.44
C GLY A 89 5.21 15.78 17.04
N SER A 90 4.75 14.55 17.28
CA SER A 90 3.48 14.28 17.95
C SER A 90 3.48 14.79 19.39
N THR A 91 4.58 14.59 20.12
CA THR A 91 4.73 15.06 21.50
C THR A 91 4.81 16.59 21.59
N LEU A 92 5.47 17.21 20.60
CA LEU A 92 5.57 18.67 20.50
C LEU A 92 4.31 19.31 19.90
N SER A 93 3.30 18.56 19.51
CA SER A 93 2.11 19.01 18.79
C SER A 93 2.45 19.84 17.54
N SER A 94 3.55 19.49 16.84
CA SER A 94 4.04 20.23 15.69
C SER A 94 3.67 19.56 14.38
N ILE A 95 2.71 20.13 13.65
CA ILE A 95 2.27 19.66 12.32
C ILE A 95 3.45 19.54 11.36
N PHE A 96 4.34 20.54 11.33
CA PHE A 96 5.50 20.55 10.44
C PHE A 96 6.45 19.36 10.71
N VAL A 97 6.75 19.11 11.99
CA VAL A 97 7.68 18.02 12.39
C VAL A 97 7.05 16.65 12.07
N VAL A 98 5.76 16.48 12.34
CA VAL A 98 5.03 15.24 12.01
C VAL A 98 5.02 15.01 10.49
N THR A 99 4.75 16.04 9.69
CA THR A 99 4.76 15.94 8.23
C THR A 99 6.15 15.60 7.69
N ALA A 100 7.20 16.22 8.23
CA ALA A 100 8.59 15.90 7.89
C ALA A 100 8.95 14.44 8.28
N GLY A 101 8.50 13.98 9.44
CA GLY A 101 8.65 12.60 9.88
C GLY A 101 7.97 11.61 8.93
N LEU A 102 6.73 11.92 8.51
CA LEU A 102 6.02 11.10 7.51
C LEU A 102 6.70 11.10 6.15
N PHE A 103 7.22 12.23 5.71
CA PHE A 103 7.99 12.30 4.47
C PHE A 103 9.23 11.39 4.52
N LEU A 104 10.01 11.45 5.59
CA LEU A 104 11.19 10.60 5.77
C LEU A 104 10.82 9.11 5.86
N PHE A 105 9.78 8.79 6.63
CA PHE A 105 9.25 7.43 6.72
C PHE A 105 8.77 6.92 5.36
N GLY A 106 8.02 7.74 4.62
CA GLY A 106 7.57 7.44 3.27
C GLY A 106 8.75 7.20 2.31
N ALA A 107 9.75 8.09 2.33
CA ALA A 107 10.95 7.94 1.49
C ALA A 107 11.71 6.64 1.78
N GLY A 108 11.86 6.29 3.05
CA GLY A 108 12.43 5.02 3.45
C GLY A 108 11.58 3.83 3.01
N SER A 109 10.27 3.88 3.21
CA SER A 109 9.34 2.82 2.83
C SER A 109 9.28 2.59 1.31
N GLY A 110 9.19 3.67 0.52
CA GLY A 110 9.21 3.59 -0.95
C GLY A 110 10.52 3.00 -1.49
N MET A 111 11.67 3.43 -0.93
CA MET A 111 12.98 2.88 -1.29
C MET A 111 13.11 1.41 -0.90
N CYS A 112 12.66 1.04 0.31
CA CYS A 112 12.68 -0.34 0.79
C CYS A 112 11.84 -1.24 -0.11
N ASN A 113 10.65 -0.78 -0.50
CA ASN A 113 9.73 -1.54 -1.34
C ASN A 113 10.40 -1.96 -2.67
N VAL A 114 11.06 -1.03 -3.37
CA VAL A 114 11.78 -1.36 -4.61
C VAL A 114 12.93 -2.33 -4.35
N ALA A 115 13.76 -2.05 -3.36
CA ALA A 115 14.96 -2.84 -3.09
C ALA A 115 14.63 -4.27 -2.61
N MET A 116 13.63 -4.44 -1.73
CA MET A 116 13.26 -5.78 -1.24
C MET A 116 12.58 -6.63 -2.33
N ASN A 117 11.80 -6.01 -3.24
CA ASN A 117 11.22 -6.73 -4.38
C ASN A 117 12.30 -7.17 -5.38
N LEU A 118 13.30 -6.31 -5.63
CA LEU A 118 14.46 -6.68 -6.44
C LEU A 118 15.19 -7.89 -5.84
N GLU A 119 15.52 -7.85 -4.56
CA GLU A 119 16.19 -8.97 -3.87
C GLU A 119 15.33 -10.26 -3.94
N GLY A 120 13.99 -10.12 -3.81
CA GLY A 120 13.05 -11.23 -3.98
C GLY A 120 13.13 -11.86 -5.38
N THR A 121 13.18 -11.05 -6.43
CA THR A 121 13.31 -11.51 -7.82
C THR A 121 14.66 -12.21 -8.05
N GLU A 122 15.74 -11.69 -7.50
CA GLU A 122 17.06 -12.30 -7.59
C GLU A 122 17.13 -13.67 -6.89
N ILE A 123 16.46 -13.79 -5.73
CA ILE A 123 16.33 -15.08 -5.05
C ILE A 123 15.55 -16.07 -5.94
N GLU A 124 14.40 -15.64 -6.52
CA GLU A 124 13.62 -16.51 -7.44
C GLU A 124 14.50 -17.05 -8.58
N TYR A 125 15.31 -16.17 -9.18
CA TYR A 125 16.22 -16.54 -10.24
C TYR A 125 17.27 -17.55 -9.78
N SER A 126 17.85 -17.34 -8.58
CA SER A 126 18.88 -18.20 -8.00
C SER A 126 18.35 -19.60 -7.64
N ILE A 127 17.18 -19.69 -6.98
CA ILE A 127 16.62 -20.96 -6.51
C ILE A 127 15.67 -21.63 -7.51
N LYS A 128 15.37 -20.95 -8.63
CA LYS A 128 14.42 -21.40 -9.68
C LYS A 128 13.03 -21.78 -9.14
N LYS A 129 12.53 -20.99 -8.16
CA LYS A 129 11.21 -21.18 -7.54
C LYS A 129 10.54 -19.84 -7.32
N THR A 130 9.25 -19.76 -7.60
CA THR A 130 8.44 -18.56 -7.34
C THR A 130 8.25 -18.36 -5.85
N ILE A 131 8.76 -17.25 -5.29
CA ILE A 131 8.67 -16.89 -3.87
C ILE A 131 8.05 -15.52 -3.62
N LEU A 132 7.97 -14.64 -4.61
CA LEU A 132 7.38 -13.31 -4.45
C LEU A 132 5.99 -13.32 -3.79
N PRO A 133 5.06 -14.25 -4.13
CA PRO A 133 3.79 -14.34 -3.42
C PRO A 133 3.93 -14.59 -1.91
N ILE A 134 4.93 -15.40 -1.50
CA ILE A 134 5.21 -15.68 -0.09
C ILE A 134 5.76 -14.43 0.60
N LEU A 135 6.63 -13.68 -0.07
CA LEU A 135 7.18 -12.42 0.44
C LEU A 135 6.06 -11.39 0.66
N HIS A 136 5.15 -11.22 -0.30
CA HIS A 136 4.00 -10.34 -0.14
C HIS A 136 3.01 -10.82 0.92
N ALA A 137 2.85 -12.13 1.11
CA ALA A 137 2.09 -12.70 2.22
C ALA A 137 2.74 -12.34 3.57
N SER A 138 4.08 -12.39 3.66
CA SER A 138 4.83 -12.00 4.86
C SER A 138 4.63 -10.51 5.19
N PHE A 139 4.59 -9.63 4.20
CA PHE A 139 4.21 -8.22 4.38
C PHE A 139 2.79 -8.10 4.97
N SER A 140 1.83 -8.84 4.40
CA SER A 140 0.44 -8.81 4.87
C SER A 140 0.29 -9.35 6.31
N ILE A 141 1.04 -10.39 6.66
CA ILE A 141 1.13 -10.88 8.06
C ILE A 141 1.72 -9.77 8.95
N GLY A 142 2.74 -9.08 8.46
CA GLY A 142 3.35 -7.94 9.16
C GLY A 142 2.33 -6.83 9.42
N THR A 143 1.46 -6.49 8.46
CA THR A 143 0.41 -5.48 8.69
C THR A 143 -0.58 -5.89 9.78
N LEU A 144 -0.96 -7.16 9.86
CA LEU A 144 -1.80 -7.66 10.94
C LEU A 144 -1.09 -7.62 12.30
N ILE A 145 0.18 -8.00 12.36
CA ILE A 145 0.97 -7.92 13.59
C ILE A 145 1.08 -6.48 14.06
N GLY A 146 1.35 -5.53 13.15
CA GLY A 146 1.43 -4.10 13.47
C GLY A 146 0.10 -3.53 13.97
N ALA A 147 -1.02 -3.89 13.34
CA ALA A 147 -2.35 -3.51 13.83
C ALA A 147 -2.65 -4.13 15.21
N GLY A 148 -2.32 -5.41 15.42
CA GLY A 148 -2.48 -6.08 16.70
C GLY A 148 -1.64 -5.44 17.81
N ALA A 149 -0.38 -5.09 17.53
CA ALA A 149 0.47 -4.31 18.44
C ALA A 149 -0.14 -2.93 18.73
N GLY A 150 -0.69 -2.26 17.70
CA GLY A 150 -1.40 -1.00 17.86
C GLY A 150 -2.57 -1.11 18.82
N ILE A 151 -3.45 -2.11 18.63
CA ILE A 151 -4.59 -2.39 19.53
C ILE A 151 -4.10 -2.58 20.97
N LEU A 152 -3.11 -3.45 21.16
CA LEU A 152 -2.57 -3.77 22.49
C LEU A 152 -1.99 -2.53 23.17
N PHE A 153 -1.14 -1.78 22.47
CA PHE A 153 -0.46 -0.64 23.05
C PHE A 153 -1.39 0.54 23.34
N ILE A 154 -2.40 0.76 22.49
CA ILE A 154 -3.47 1.72 22.76
C ILE A 154 -4.29 1.30 23.99
N HIS A 155 -4.66 0.03 24.07
CA HIS A 155 -5.42 -0.50 25.21
C HIS A 155 -4.66 -0.39 26.52
N LEU A 156 -3.36 -0.61 26.50
CA LEU A 156 -2.47 -0.46 27.68
C LEU A 156 -2.12 1.00 28.01
N GLY A 157 -2.63 1.98 27.27
CA GLY A 157 -2.32 3.40 27.47
C GLY A 157 -0.88 3.79 27.17
N ILE A 158 -0.17 2.98 26.36
CA ILE A 158 1.21 3.29 25.95
C ILE A 158 1.19 4.45 24.96
N SER A 159 1.93 5.52 25.27
CA SER A 159 1.95 6.73 24.46
C SER A 159 2.44 6.49 23.02
N VAL A 160 2.01 7.36 22.10
CA VAL A 160 2.48 7.38 20.70
C VAL A 160 4.01 7.40 20.63
N LEU A 161 4.64 8.24 21.48
CA LEU A 161 6.11 8.37 21.55
C LEU A 161 6.80 7.02 21.78
N ILE A 162 6.40 6.31 22.83
CA ILE A 162 7.03 5.03 23.21
C ILE A 162 6.77 3.98 22.14
N HIS A 163 5.52 3.88 21.63
CA HIS A 163 5.18 2.91 20.60
C HIS A 163 5.98 3.11 19.31
N LEU A 164 6.01 4.34 18.78
CA LEU A 164 6.71 4.63 17.53
C LEU A 164 8.24 4.45 17.67
N LEU A 165 8.83 4.85 18.80
CA LEU A 165 10.26 4.64 19.04
C LEU A 165 10.62 3.16 19.20
N ALA A 166 9.78 2.37 19.88
CA ALA A 166 9.99 0.93 20.03
C ALA A 166 9.95 0.22 18.65
N ILE A 167 8.97 0.55 17.81
CA ILE A 167 8.87 -0.01 16.46
C ILE A 167 10.02 0.50 15.57
N ALA A 168 10.39 1.78 15.67
CA ALA A 168 11.53 2.34 14.93
C ALA A 168 12.81 1.57 15.22
N LEU A 169 13.10 1.35 16.49
CA LEU A 169 14.31 0.63 16.94
C LEU A 169 14.26 -0.84 16.51
N LEU A 170 13.13 -1.52 16.74
CA LEU A 170 12.93 -2.92 16.34
C LEU A 170 13.13 -3.10 14.83
N LEU A 171 12.51 -2.25 14.02
CA LEU A 171 12.61 -2.25 12.55
C LEU A 171 14.07 -2.03 12.12
N PHE A 172 14.71 -0.99 12.63
CA PHE A 172 16.07 -0.63 12.25
C PHE A 172 17.06 -1.77 12.58
N LEU A 173 17.02 -2.30 13.81
CA LEU A 173 17.91 -3.39 14.23
C LEU A 173 17.63 -4.67 13.45
N SER A 174 16.35 -5.03 13.24
CA SER A 174 15.99 -6.23 12.48
C SER A 174 16.47 -6.16 11.04
N ILE A 175 16.26 -5.05 10.35
CA ILE A 175 16.71 -4.87 8.96
C ILE A 175 18.24 -4.85 8.92
N LEU A 176 18.91 -4.17 9.84
CA LEU A 176 20.38 -4.11 9.88
C LEU A 176 21.00 -5.50 10.08
N ILE A 177 20.42 -6.33 10.93
CA ILE A 177 20.84 -7.74 11.11
C ILE A 177 20.61 -8.53 9.82
N CYS A 178 19.44 -8.38 9.19
CA CYS A 178 19.08 -9.10 7.96
C CYS A 178 20.00 -8.74 6.79
N THR A 179 20.44 -7.48 6.68
CA THR A 179 21.33 -7.05 5.60
C THR A 179 22.67 -7.76 5.58
N ARG A 180 23.11 -8.37 6.69
CA ARG A 180 24.34 -9.19 6.74
C ARG A 180 24.24 -10.45 5.87
N PHE A 181 23.02 -10.91 5.60
CA PHE A 181 22.75 -12.11 4.81
C PHE A 181 22.40 -11.81 3.34
N ILE A 182 22.30 -10.54 2.96
CA ILE A 182 22.06 -10.11 1.59
C ILE A 182 23.39 -9.98 0.85
N PRO A 183 23.55 -10.56 -0.35
CA PRO A 183 24.76 -10.44 -1.15
C PRO A 183 25.10 -8.98 -1.47
N HIS A 184 26.37 -8.72 -1.74
CA HIS A 184 26.82 -7.40 -2.14
C HIS A 184 26.61 -7.20 -3.65
N GLY A 185 26.10 -6.03 -4.04
CA GLY A 185 26.04 -5.61 -5.44
C GLY A 185 24.87 -6.16 -6.25
N THR A 186 23.90 -6.85 -5.63
CA THR A 186 22.67 -7.31 -6.28
C THR A 186 22.00 -6.14 -7.01
N GLY A 187 21.67 -6.32 -8.30
CA GLY A 187 20.98 -5.31 -9.12
C GLY A 187 21.85 -4.21 -9.71
N LYS A 188 23.19 -4.21 -9.48
CA LYS A 188 24.07 -3.17 -10.04
C LYS A 188 24.11 -3.16 -11.58
N ASP A 189 24.10 -4.31 -12.23
CA ASP A 189 24.36 -4.44 -13.65
C ASP A 189 23.12 -4.77 -14.50
N GLN A 190 21.97 -5.02 -13.87
CA GLN A 190 20.77 -5.47 -14.58
C GLN A 190 20.04 -4.36 -15.34
N HIS A 191 20.30 -3.09 -15.04
CA HIS A 191 19.65 -1.95 -15.69
C HIS A 191 20.34 -1.48 -16.99
N GLU A 192 21.49 -2.03 -17.38
CA GLU A 192 22.11 -1.71 -18.67
C GLU A 192 21.46 -2.39 -19.89
N LYS A 193 20.57 -3.37 -19.64
CA LYS A 193 19.90 -4.12 -20.72
C LYS A 193 18.40 -3.88 -20.80
N LEU A 194 17.92 -2.67 -20.59
CA LEU A 194 16.69 -2.28 -21.27
C LEU A 194 17.06 -2.03 -22.73
N PRO A 195 16.53 -2.81 -23.67
CA PRO A 195 16.79 -2.52 -25.08
C PRO A 195 16.29 -1.11 -25.37
N ASP A 196 17.18 -0.24 -25.81
CA ASP A 196 16.83 1.08 -26.37
C ASP A 196 15.98 0.98 -27.66
N THR A 197 15.59 -0.21 -28.04
CA THR A 197 14.72 -0.49 -29.17
C THR A 197 13.24 -0.51 -28.76
N VAL A 198 12.79 0.52 -28.07
CA VAL A 198 11.35 0.81 -28.07
C VAL A 198 11.14 1.90 -29.10
N GLU A 199 11.06 1.51 -30.37
CA GLU A 199 10.41 2.36 -31.37
C GLU A 199 9.13 2.90 -30.76
N SER A 200 9.10 4.19 -30.59
CA SER A 200 8.06 4.95 -29.92
C SER A 200 6.80 4.93 -30.76
N SER A 201 6.02 3.88 -30.65
CA SER A 201 4.64 3.98 -31.09
C SER A 201 3.89 4.86 -30.08
N GLN A 202 3.70 6.13 -30.45
CA GLN A 202 2.81 7.06 -29.73
C GLN A 202 1.39 6.50 -29.56
N THR A 203 1.01 5.51 -30.37
CA THR A 203 -0.27 4.81 -30.36
C THR A 203 -0.54 3.97 -29.10
N ALA A 204 0.49 3.57 -28.31
CA ALA A 204 0.28 2.80 -27.08
C ALA A 204 -0.46 3.60 -25.98
N TRP A 205 -0.28 4.93 -25.95
CA TRP A 205 -0.97 5.85 -25.03
C TRP A 205 -2.45 6.02 -25.35
N LEU A 206 -2.78 6.02 -26.64
CA LEU A 206 -4.13 6.27 -27.14
C LEU A 206 -4.99 4.99 -27.23
N ASN A 207 -4.44 3.83 -26.84
CA ASN A 207 -5.18 2.58 -26.86
C ASN A 207 -6.23 2.57 -25.74
N LYS A 208 -7.50 2.43 -26.13
CA LYS A 208 -8.65 2.35 -25.21
C LYS A 208 -8.44 1.38 -24.06
N ARG A 209 -7.83 0.21 -24.31
CA ARG A 209 -7.53 -0.78 -23.26
C ARG A 209 -6.57 -0.25 -22.22
N THR A 210 -5.47 0.39 -22.62
CA THR A 210 -4.47 0.97 -21.70
C THR A 210 -5.08 2.06 -20.83
N ILE A 211 -5.88 2.97 -21.43
CA ILE A 211 -6.59 4.02 -20.68
C ILE A 211 -7.58 3.41 -19.69
N SER A 212 -8.34 2.38 -20.10
CA SER A 212 -9.28 1.69 -19.21
C SER A 212 -8.57 1.00 -18.05
N LEU A 213 -7.43 0.33 -18.29
CA LEU A 213 -6.61 -0.28 -17.23
C LEU A 213 -6.04 0.78 -16.29
N ALA A 214 -5.53 1.89 -16.82
CA ALA A 214 -5.04 3.01 -16.02
C ALA A 214 -6.15 3.61 -15.13
N MET A 215 -7.37 3.74 -15.66
CA MET A 215 -8.52 4.23 -14.90
C MET A 215 -8.93 3.25 -13.78
N ILE A 216 -8.97 1.94 -14.06
CA ILE A 216 -9.23 0.93 -13.03
C ILE A 216 -8.16 1.02 -11.92
N ALA A 217 -6.87 1.08 -12.30
CA ALA A 217 -5.78 1.15 -11.34
C ALA A 217 -5.85 2.41 -10.47
N LEU A 218 -6.11 3.57 -11.08
CA LEU A 218 -6.29 4.84 -10.38
C LEU A 218 -7.44 4.74 -9.37
N CYS A 219 -8.62 4.30 -9.82
CA CYS A 219 -9.79 4.23 -8.96
C CYS A 219 -9.61 3.22 -7.81
N LEU A 220 -9.11 2.01 -8.10
CA LEU A 220 -9.01 0.97 -7.08
C LEU A 220 -7.81 1.19 -6.14
N ALA A 221 -6.71 1.79 -6.59
CA ALA A 221 -5.65 2.25 -5.70
C ALA A 221 -6.13 3.40 -4.80
N PHE A 222 -6.96 4.31 -5.30
CA PHE A 222 -7.61 5.32 -4.49
C PHE A 222 -8.53 4.71 -3.43
N VAL A 223 -9.30 3.68 -3.76
CA VAL A 223 -10.19 2.96 -2.84
C VAL A 223 -9.42 2.27 -1.71
N GLU A 224 -8.32 1.57 -2.05
CA GLU A 224 -7.44 0.92 -1.08
C GLU A 224 -6.69 1.94 -0.20
N GLY A 225 -6.13 2.99 -0.81
CA GLY A 225 -5.43 4.06 -0.10
C GLY A 225 -6.35 4.81 0.86
N SER A 226 -7.56 5.15 0.40
CA SER A 226 -8.57 5.81 1.23
C SER A 226 -8.95 4.99 2.46
N ALA A 227 -9.02 3.66 2.33
CA ALA A 227 -9.29 2.79 3.46
C ALA A 227 -8.14 2.82 4.49
N ASN A 228 -6.91 2.66 4.04
CA ASN A 228 -5.74 2.67 4.91
C ASN A 228 -5.58 4.01 5.66
N ASP A 229 -5.74 5.12 4.95
CA ASP A 229 -5.51 6.46 5.50
C ASP A 229 -6.65 6.92 6.43
N TRP A 230 -7.89 6.53 6.13
CA TRP A 230 -9.06 7.17 6.72
C TRP A 230 -9.98 6.26 7.54
N ILE A 231 -9.93 4.92 7.43
CA ILE A 231 -10.78 4.04 8.25
C ILE A 231 -10.59 4.32 9.75
N PRO A 232 -9.36 4.36 10.31
CA PRO A 232 -9.21 4.61 11.74
C PRO A 232 -9.85 5.94 12.19
N LEU A 233 -9.65 7.00 11.43
CA LEU A 233 -10.22 8.32 11.71
C LEU A 233 -11.74 8.35 11.53
N ALA A 234 -12.26 7.74 10.44
CA ALA A 234 -13.69 7.69 10.16
C ALA A 234 -14.47 6.89 11.24
N MET A 235 -13.86 5.90 11.84
CA MET A 235 -14.48 5.14 12.92
C MET A 235 -14.54 5.96 14.20
N VAL A 236 -13.49 6.70 14.55
CA VAL A 236 -13.50 7.58 15.71
C VAL A 236 -14.53 8.71 15.51
N ASP A 237 -14.47 9.44 14.40
CA ASP A 237 -15.32 10.60 14.17
C ASP A 237 -16.77 10.23 13.81
N GLY A 238 -16.93 9.22 12.96
CA GLY A 238 -18.23 8.83 12.42
C GLY A 238 -19.02 7.93 13.34
N TYR A 239 -18.38 6.91 13.89
CA TYR A 239 -19.01 5.90 14.77
C TYR A 239 -18.79 6.15 16.25
N GLN A 240 -18.00 7.17 16.62
CA GLN A 240 -17.72 7.55 18.02
C GLN A 240 -17.13 6.38 18.84
N VAL A 241 -16.31 5.55 18.21
CA VAL A 241 -15.63 4.44 18.90
C VAL A 241 -14.28 4.89 19.46
N SER A 242 -13.75 4.15 20.43
CA SER A 242 -12.41 4.39 20.97
C SER A 242 -11.31 4.15 19.92
N HIS A 243 -10.13 4.73 20.10
CA HIS A 243 -8.97 4.53 19.24
C HIS A 243 -8.59 3.04 19.11
N SER A 244 -8.70 2.27 20.21
CA SER A 244 -8.47 0.83 20.18
C SER A 244 -9.49 0.12 19.28
N MET A 245 -10.80 0.41 19.43
CA MET A 245 -11.84 -0.19 18.59
C MET A 245 -11.70 0.22 17.12
N SER A 246 -11.33 1.45 16.84
CA SER A 246 -11.08 1.90 15.46
C SER A 246 -9.95 1.10 14.79
N THR A 247 -8.90 0.76 15.55
CA THR A 247 -7.81 -0.08 15.08
C THR A 247 -8.26 -1.54 14.88
N VAL A 248 -9.15 -2.07 15.74
CA VAL A 248 -9.78 -3.39 15.52
C VAL A 248 -10.55 -3.42 14.21
N ILE A 249 -11.34 -2.39 13.93
CA ILE A 249 -12.12 -2.28 12.69
C ILE A 249 -11.18 -2.18 11.49
N TYR A 250 -10.10 -1.41 11.59
CA TYR A 250 -9.06 -1.37 10.55
C TYR A 250 -8.41 -2.75 10.33
N ALA A 251 -8.12 -3.50 11.39
CA ALA A 251 -7.60 -4.87 11.26
C ALA A 251 -8.55 -5.80 10.51
N LEU A 252 -9.88 -5.62 10.62
CA LEU A 252 -10.86 -6.37 9.81
C LEU A 252 -10.75 -6.05 8.31
N PHE A 253 -10.47 -4.79 7.94
CA PHE A 253 -10.16 -4.42 6.56
C PHE A 253 -8.94 -5.19 6.05
N LEU A 254 -7.85 -5.22 6.84
CA LEU A 254 -6.63 -5.96 6.50
C LEU A 254 -6.90 -7.47 6.37
N CYS A 255 -7.72 -8.05 7.25
CA CYS A 255 -8.15 -9.45 7.14
C CYS A 255 -8.91 -9.70 5.84
N GLY A 256 -9.82 -8.81 5.45
CA GLY A 256 -10.52 -8.87 4.17
C GLY A 256 -9.55 -8.84 2.99
N MET A 257 -8.59 -7.90 3.01
CA MET A 257 -7.54 -7.77 2.00
C MET A 257 -6.72 -9.06 1.84
N ILE A 258 -6.26 -9.63 2.95
CA ILE A 258 -5.45 -10.86 2.94
C ILE A 258 -6.29 -12.04 2.42
N SER A 259 -7.52 -12.19 2.92
CA SER A 259 -8.42 -13.26 2.48
C SER A 259 -8.66 -13.21 0.98
N GLY A 260 -8.96 -12.03 0.44
CA GLY A 260 -9.15 -11.84 -1.00
C GLY A 260 -7.90 -12.20 -1.81
N ARG A 261 -6.72 -11.77 -1.39
CA ARG A 261 -5.45 -12.11 -2.08
C ARG A 261 -5.15 -13.61 -2.06
N LEU A 262 -5.38 -14.29 -0.94
CA LEU A 262 -5.10 -15.74 -0.79
C LEU A 262 -6.00 -16.60 -1.67
N ILE A 263 -7.28 -16.26 -1.80
CA ILE A 263 -8.24 -17.06 -2.57
C ILE A 263 -8.26 -16.70 -4.05
N SER A 264 -7.70 -15.54 -4.43
CA SER A 264 -7.81 -14.97 -5.76
C SER A 264 -7.28 -15.87 -6.88
N GLY A 265 -6.14 -16.51 -6.70
CA GLY A 265 -5.53 -17.34 -7.74
C GLY A 265 -6.47 -18.45 -8.23
N ARG A 266 -7.01 -19.24 -7.30
CA ARG A 266 -7.97 -20.30 -7.62
C ARG A 266 -9.25 -19.79 -8.25
N LEU A 267 -9.73 -18.64 -7.79
CA LEU A 267 -10.96 -18.04 -8.32
C LEU A 267 -10.75 -17.45 -9.73
N ILE A 268 -9.57 -16.86 -9.99
CA ILE A 268 -9.21 -16.37 -11.34
C ILE A 268 -9.18 -17.53 -12.34
N ASP A 269 -8.56 -18.65 -11.96
CA ASP A 269 -8.46 -19.81 -12.83
C ASP A 269 -9.83 -20.42 -13.14
N ARG A 270 -10.75 -20.42 -12.17
CA ARG A 270 -12.08 -21.00 -12.30
C ARG A 270 -13.08 -20.09 -13.01
N PHE A 271 -13.09 -18.80 -12.69
CA PHE A 271 -14.15 -17.85 -13.10
C PHE A 271 -13.66 -16.75 -14.04
N GLY A 272 -12.36 -16.64 -14.22
CA GLY A 272 -11.73 -15.60 -15.03
C GLY A 272 -11.64 -14.24 -14.35
N ARG A 273 -10.75 -13.38 -14.89
CA ARG A 273 -10.41 -12.07 -14.31
C ARG A 273 -11.57 -11.09 -14.27
N VAL A 274 -12.40 -11.04 -15.32
CA VAL A 274 -13.48 -10.04 -15.44
C VAL A 274 -14.57 -10.25 -14.41
N LEU A 275 -15.04 -11.52 -14.26
CA LEU A 275 -16.08 -11.82 -13.29
C LEU A 275 -15.58 -11.58 -11.88
N LEU A 276 -14.36 -12.03 -11.57
CA LEU A 276 -13.79 -11.85 -10.25
C LEU A 276 -13.60 -10.38 -9.89
N LEU A 277 -13.12 -9.55 -10.83
CA LEU A 277 -13.00 -8.10 -10.61
C LEU A 277 -14.38 -7.45 -10.37
N ARG A 278 -15.43 -7.86 -11.09
CA ARG A 278 -16.79 -7.35 -10.86
C ARG A 278 -17.31 -7.72 -9.47
N VAL A 279 -17.12 -8.97 -9.05
CA VAL A 279 -17.51 -9.41 -7.69
C VAL A 279 -16.74 -8.63 -6.63
N ALA A 280 -15.44 -8.40 -6.83
CA ALA A 280 -14.62 -7.60 -5.93
C ALA A 280 -15.12 -6.15 -5.84
N ILE A 281 -15.41 -5.51 -6.97
CA ILE A 281 -15.96 -4.15 -7.03
C ILE A 281 -17.33 -4.08 -6.32
N LEU A 282 -18.22 -5.05 -6.56
CA LEU A 282 -19.53 -5.11 -5.90
C LEU A 282 -19.39 -5.31 -4.39
N SER A 283 -18.44 -6.16 -3.93
CA SER A 283 -18.15 -6.36 -2.52
C SER A 283 -17.65 -5.06 -1.86
N ALA A 284 -16.70 -4.36 -2.51
CA ALA A 284 -16.20 -3.09 -2.00
C ALA A 284 -17.28 -2.01 -1.98
N ALA A 285 -18.09 -1.91 -3.03
CA ALA A 285 -19.18 -0.95 -3.11
C ALA A 285 -20.26 -1.19 -2.04
N ALA A 286 -20.70 -2.43 -1.89
CA ALA A 286 -21.69 -2.80 -0.88
C ALA A 286 -21.15 -2.58 0.54
N GLY A 287 -19.90 -3.00 0.80
CA GLY A 287 -19.25 -2.76 2.09
C GLY A 287 -19.17 -1.27 2.40
N LEU A 288 -18.63 -0.46 1.49
CA LEU A 288 -18.49 0.98 1.71
C LEU A 288 -19.86 1.69 1.85
N PHE A 289 -20.84 1.32 1.04
CA PHE A 289 -22.19 1.86 1.13
C PHE A 289 -22.82 1.62 2.51
N LEU A 290 -22.72 0.40 3.04
CA LEU A 290 -23.24 0.05 4.37
C LEU A 290 -22.47 0.79 5.49
N VAL A 291 -21.16 1.04 5.34
CA VAL A 291 -20.38 1.89 6.26
C VAL A 291 -20.96 3.31 6.30
N ILE A 292 -21.24 3.90 5.14
CA ILE A 292 -21.80 5.26 5.03
C ILE A 292 -23.17 5.36 5.68
N LEU A 293 -24.03 4.33 5.57
CA LEU A 293 -25.37 4.32 6.16
C LEU A 293 -25.37 4.30 7.70
N LYS A 294 -24.28 3.96 8.36
CA LYS A 294 -24.13 3.97 9.81
C LYS A 294 -25.24 3.22 10.56
N ILE A 295 -25.63 2.02 10.07
CA ILE A 295 -26.75 1.24 10.62
C ILE A 295 -26.46 0.76 12.06
N SER A 296 -25.33 0.05 12.25
CA SER A 296 -24.83 -0.40 13.55
C SER A 296 -23.34 -0.69 13.47
N LEU A 297 -22.70 -0.80 14.64
CA LEU A 297 -21.26 -1.12 14.70
C LEU A 297 -20.97 -2.52 14.13
N VAL A 298 -21.85 -3.50 14.39
CA VAL A 298 -21.68 -4.88 13.88
C VAL A 298 -21.78 -4.89 12.35
N VAL A 299 -22.77 -4.20 11.79
CA VAL A 299 -22.90 -4.06 10.33
C VAL A 299 -21.67 -3.38 9.76
N CYS A 300 -21.15 -2.32 10.40
CA CYS A 300 -19.93 -1.65 10.01
C CYS A 300 -18.72 -2.60 9.97
N MET A 301 -18.51 -3.41 10.99
CA MET A 301 -17.40 -4.36 11.07
C MET A 301 -17.43 -5.38 9.92
N ILE A 302 -18.61 -5.95 9.63
CA ILE A 302 -18.79 -6.86 8.48
C ILE A 302 -18.54 -6.12 7.17
N SER A 303 -19.03 -4.91 7.05
CA SER A 303 -18.94 -4.08 5.85
C SER A 303 -17.50 -3.65 5.56
N ILE A 304 -16.71 -3.33 6.57
CA ILE A 304 -15.28 -3.02 6.45
C ILE A 304 -14.49 -4.26 5.97
N PHE A 305 -14.82 -5.45 6.46
CA PHE A 305 -14.24 -6.70 5.95
C PHE A 305 -14.58 -6.91 4.47
N LEU A 306 -15.83 -6.71 4.07
CA LEU A 306 -16.27 -6.81 2.66
C LEU A 306 -15.58 -5.76 1.78
N TRP A 307 -15.38 -4.54 2.28
CA TRP A 307 -14.62 -3.52 1.57
C TRP A 307 -13.18 -3.96 1.35
N GLY A 308 -12.51 -4.48 2.39
CA GLY A 308 -11.16 -5.04 2.28
C GLY A 308 -11.06 -6.20 1.28
N LEU A 309 -12.01 -7.14 1.34
CA LEU A 309 -12.10 -8.26 0.40
C LEU A 309 -12.19 -7.74 -1.04
N GLY A 310 -13.04 -6.75 -1.30
CA GLY A 310 -13.22 -6.17 -2.62
C GLY A 310 -12.05 -5.33 -3.11
N ALA A 311 -11.38 -4.58 -2.23
CA ALA A 311 -10.21 -3.76 -2.58
C ALA A 311 -8.98 -4.61 -2.93
N SER A 312 -8.89 -5.85 -2.44
CA SER A 312 -7.71 -6.72 -2.48
C SER A 312 -7.17 -7.03 -3.87
N LEU A 313 -8.03 -7.03 -4.91
CA LEU A 313 -7.73 -7.57 -6.24
C LEU A 313 -7.50 -6.51 -7.30
N GLY A 314 -7.93 -5.28 -7.05
CA GLY A 314 -7.99 -4.24 -8.07
C GLY A 314 -6.65 -3.97 -8.75
N PHE A 315 -5.66 -3.60 -7.98
CA PHE A 315 -4.34 -3.25 -8.48
C PHE A 315 -3.58 -4.45 -9.06
N PRO A 316 -3.50 -5.62 -8.36
CA PRO A 316 -2.81 -6.80 -8.90
C PRO A 316 -3.39 -7.31 -10.24
N LEU A 317 -4.72 -7.39 -10.36
CA LEU A 317 -5.36 -7.83 -11.60
C LEU A 317 -5.11 -6.86 -12.75
N THR A 318 -5.09 -5.58 -12.47
CA THR A 318 -4.89 -4.54 -13.49
C THR A 318 -3.46 -4.55 -14.01
N ILE A 319 -2.46 -4.69 -13.14
CA ILE A 319 -1.05 -4.86 -13.53
C ILE A 319 -0.87 -6.15 -14.34
N SER A 320 -1.44 -7.25 -13.89
CA SER A 320 -1.38 -8.53 -14.62
C SER A 320 -1.97 -8.39 -16.03
N ALA A 321 -3.12 -7.71 -16.18
CA ALA A 321 -3.74 -7.46 -17.49
C ALA A 321 -2.92 -6.50 -18.38
N ALA A 322 -2.21 -5.54 -17.79
CA ALA A 322 -1.32 -4.65 -18.52
C ALA A 322 -0.12 -5.39 -19.12
N GLY A 323 0.36 -6.44 -18.45
CA GLY A 323 1.47 -7.29 -18.88
C GLY A 323 1.12 -8.36 -19.92
N ASP A 324 -0.16 -8.58 -20.27
CA ASP A 324 -0.57 -9.69 -21.15
C ASP A 324 0.10 -9.66 -22.55
N ASP A 325 0.38 -8.51 -23.10
CA ASP A 325 1.00 -8.35 -24.42
C ASP A 325 2.45 -7.93 -24.26
N SER A 326 3.37 -8.85 -24.50
CA SER A 326 4.81 -8.65 -24.30
C SER A 326 5.39 -7.44 -25.07
N ARG A 327 4.81 -7.10 -26.24
CA ARG A 327 5.28 -5.96 -27.07
C ARG A 327 5.10 -4.62 -26.36
N TYR A 328 4.06 -4.48 -25.54
CA TYR A 328 3.68 -3.22 -24.90
C TYR A 328 3.68 -3.33 -23.37
N ALA A 329 4.04 -4.49 -22.80
CA ALA A 329 3.96 -4.78 -21.37
C ALA A 329 4.64 -3.70 -20.52
N VAL A 330 5.90 -3.35 -20.81
CA VAL A 330 6.67 -2.38 -20.04
C VAL A 330 5.97 -1.01 -20.00
N LYS A 331 5.54 -0.50 -21.16
CA LYS A 331 4.85 0.80 -21.23
C LYS A 331 3.51 0.79 -20.53
N ARG A 332 2.68 -0.26 -20.75
CA ARG A 332 1.36 -0.37 -20.14
C ARG A 332 1.44 -0.54 -18.62
N VAL A 333 2.34 -1.40 -18.14
CA VAL A 333 2.56 -1.57 -16.70
C VAL A 333 3.03 -0.26 -16.08
N SER A 334 3.93 0.48 -16.73
CA SER A 334 4.39 1.79 -16.23
C SER A 334 3.24 2.80 -16.12
N ILE A 335 2.36 2.89 -17.12
CA ILE A 335 1.20 3.79 -17.11
C ILE A 335 0.23 3.41 -15.97
N VAL A 336 -0.09 2.13 -15.87
CA VAL A 336 -1.00 1.60 -14.83
C VAL A 336 -0.42 1.85 -13.43
N THR A 337 0.87 1.61 -13.25
CA THR A 337 1.56 1.85 -11.98
C THR A 337 1.58 3.35 -11.63
N LEU A 338 1.89 4.21 -12.60
CA LEU A 338 1.86 5.67 -12.40
C LEU A 338 0.47 6.16 -12.00
N SER A 339 -0.60 5.59 -12.59
CA SER A 339 -1.98 5.92 -12.22
C SER A 339 -2.27 5.55 -10.76
N GLY A 340 -1.78 4.39 -10.28
CA GLY A 340 -1.87 4.01 -8.87
C GLY A 340 -1.14 4.99 -7.93
N TYR A 341 0.06 5.42 -8.28
CA TYR A 341 0.79 6.44 -7.51
C TYR A 341 0.09 7.80 -7.50
N THR A 342 -0.51 8.20 -8.63
CA THR A 342 -1.32 9.42 -8.70
C THR A 342 -2.49 9.36 -7.72
N ALA A 343 -3.15 8.21 -7.61
CA ALA A 343 -4.22 7.99 -6.63
C ALA A 343 -3.72 8.13 -5.19
N SER A 344 -2.58 7.50 -4.86
CA SER A 344 -1.97 7.58 -3.53
C SER A 344 -1.55 9.00 -3.16
N LEU A 345 -1.09 9.79 -4.14
CA LEU A 345 -0.69 11.18 -3.93
C LEU A 345 -1.90 12.10 -3.72
N SER A 346 -2.93 11.95 -4.55
CA SER A 346 -4.11 12.84 -4.54
C SER A 346 -5.16 12.45 -3.51
N GLY A 347 -5.18 11.18 -3.09
CA GLY A 347 -6.21 10.62 -2.21
C GLY A 347 -6.33 11.32 -0.87
N PRO A 348 -5.27 11.39 -0.04
CA PRO A 348 -5.34 11.98 1.28
C PRO A 348 -5.82 13.44 1.30
N PRO A 349 -5.27 14.37 0.49
CA PRO A 349 -5.72 15.75 0.51
C PRO A 349 -7.15 15.93 -0.03
N ILE A 350 -7.54 15.20 -1.09
CA ILE A 350 -8.90 15.31 -1.63
C ILE A 350 -9.92 14.90 -0.57
N LEU A 351 -9.75 13.72 0.03
CA LEU A 351 -10.68 13.24 1.06
C LEU A 351 -10.62 14.08 2.33
N GLY A 352 -9.44 14.54 2.76
CA GLY A 352 -9.30 15.39 3.92
C GLY A 352 -10.03 16.72 3.77
N LEU A 353 -9.91 17.38 2.62
CA LEU A 353 -10.61 18.63 2.33
C LEU A 353 -12.13 18.44 2.22
N LEU A 354 -12.59 17.38 1.55
CA LEU A 354 -14.00 17.03 1.50
C LEU A 354 -14.55 16.71 2.89
N ALA A 355 -13.85 15.91 3.65
CA ALA A 355 -14.26 15.50 4.99
C ALA A 355 -14.33 16.66 5.98
N ASN A 356 -13.51 17.70 5.79
CA ASN A 356 -13.56 18.91 6.60
C ASN A 356 -14.89 19.68 6.44
N GLN A 357 -15.56 19.50 5.31
CA GLN A 357 -16.85 20.17 5.02
C GLN A 357 -18.05 19.29 5.37
N VAL A 358 -17.99 18.00 5.04
CA VAL A 358 -19.16 17.11 5.11
C VAL A 358 -19.00 15.95 6.10
N GLY A 359 -17.85 15.83 6.75
CA GLY A 359 -17.48 14.70 7.60
C GLY A 359 -16.97 13.49 6.81
N LEU A 360 -16.17 12.64 7.49
CA LEU A 360 -15.45 11.51 6.83
C LEU A 360 -16.39 10.48 6.21
N LEU A 361 -17.48 10.10 6.88
CA LEU A 361 -18.42 9.11 6.33
C LEU A 361 -19.08 9.60 5.04
N HIS A 362 -19.45 10.88 4.95
CA HIS A 362 -20.02 11.46 3.72
C HIS A 362 -18.94 11.64 2.64
N ALA A 363 -17.71 11.98 3.01
CA ALA A 363 -16.60 12.05 2.05
C ALA A 363 -16.34 10.69 1.36
N PHE A 364 -16.64 9.58 2.02
CA PHE A 364 -16.56 8.24 1.41
C PHE A 364 -17.51 8.01 0.23
N ILE A 365 -18.52 8.87 0.03
CA ILE A 365 -19.36 8.85 -1.19
C ILE A 365 -18.48 9.07 -2.43
N PHE A 366 -17.43 9.90 -2.32
CA PHE A 366 -16.47 10.11 -3.42
C PHE A 366 -15.67 8.85 -3.73
N VAL A 367 -15.31 8.07 -2.69
CA VAL A 367 -14.66 6.75 -2.86
C VAL A 367 -15.62 5.76 -3.53
N LEU A 368 -16.89 5.75 -3.13
CA LEU A 368 -17.93 4.92 -3.75
C LEU A 368 -18.10 5.26 -5.24
N PHE A 369 -18.06 6.54 -5.58
CA PHE A 369 -18.10 6.99 -6.98
C PHE A 369 -16.90 6.47 -7.78
N ALA A 370 -15.68 6.49 -7.21
CA ALA A 370 -14.50 5.90 -7.85
C ALA A 370 -14.66 4.38 -8.07
N ILE A 371 -15.26 3.66 -7.11
CA ILE A 371 -15.58 2.23 -7.27
C ILE A 371 -16.53 2.01 -8.48
N CYS A 372 -17.55 2.83 -8.61
CA CYS A 372 -18.51 2.74 -9.73
C CYS A 372 -17.82 3.00 -11.08
N ILE A 373 -16.93 4.00 -11.14
CA ILE A 373 -16.14 4.28 -12.36
C ILE A 373 -15.29 3.06 -12.73
N ALA A 374 -14.57 2.45 -11.78
CA ALA A 374 -13.81 1.23 -12.05
C ALA A 374 -14.68 0.11 -12.61
N GLY A 375 -15.93 0.00 -12.13
CA GLY A 375 -16.92 -0.98 -12.59
C GLY A 375 -17.24 -0.90 -14.09
N ILE A 376 -17.24 0.32 -14.66
CA ILE A 376 -17.51 0.55 -16.09
C ILE A 376 -16.43 -0.09 -16.98
N PHE A 377 -15.18 -0.06 -16.54
CA PHE A 377 -14.03 -0.47 -17.33
C PHE A 377 -13.61 -1.94 -17.14
N THR A 378 -14.31 -2.72 -16.33
CA THR A 378 -13.92 -4.11 -15.95
C THR A 378 -13.60 -5.04 -17.12
N LYS A 379 -14.20 -4.84 -18.29
CA LYS A 379 -13.91 -5.64 -19.50
C LYS A 379 -12.45 -5.51 -19.98
N ALA A 380 -11.75 -4.43 -19.61
CA ALA A 380 -10.37 -4.20 -20.03
C ALA A 380 -9.37 -5.24 -19.47
N VAL A 381 -9.69 -5.90 -18.34
CA VAL A 381 -8.81 -6.94 -17.75
C VAL A 381 -8.96 -8.31 -18.43
N ALA A 382 -9.88 -8.46 -19.42
CA ALA A 382 -10.00 -9.70 -20.19
C ALA A 382 -8.68 -10.03 -20.91
N LYS A 383 -8.34 -11.34 -21.00
CA LYS A 383 -7.23 -11.77 -21.85
C LYS A 383 -7.55 -11.45 -23.31
N PRO A 384 -6.61 -10.92 -24.10
CA PRO A 384 -6.81 -10.71 -25.54
C PRO A 384 -7.12 -12.02 -26.26
N HIS A 385 -8.05 -11.98 -27.22
CA HIS A 385 -8.42 -13.16 -28.01
C HIS A 385 -7.24 -13.80 -28.75
N SER A 386 -6.23 -13.03 -29.13
CA SER A 386 -5.01 -13.51 -29.77
C SER A 386 -4.14 -14.41 -28.89
N LEU A 387 -4.34 -14.42 -27.58
CA LEU A 387 -3.61 -15.26 -26.61
C LEU A 387 -4.44 -16.43 -26.06
N GLN A 388 -5.69 -16.58 -26.51
CA GLN A 388 -6.58 -17.69 -26.14
C GLN A 388 -6.50 -18.87 -27.13
N ALA A 389 -5.76 -18.72 -28.24
CA ALA A 389 -5.68 -19.69 -29.34
C ALA A 389 -4.41 -20.58 -29.30
N HIS A 390 -3.73 -20.68 -28.15
CA HIS A 390 -2.59 -21.58 -27.97
C HIS A 390 -2.71 -22.39 -26.71
#